data_de33f3e9ddc796d06c35642e4cf5a819
#
_entry.id   de33f3e9ddc796d06c35642e4cf5a819
#
_cell.length_a   1.000
_cell.length_b   1.000
_cell.length_c   1.000
_cell.angle_alpha   90.00
_cell.angle_beta   90.00
_cell.angle_gamma   90.00
#
_symmetry.space_group_name_H-M   'P 1'
#
loop_
_entity.id
_entity.type
_entity.pdbx_description
1 polymer ?
#
loop_
_entity_poly.entity_id
_entity_poly.type
_entity_poly.pdbx_seq_one_letter_code
_entity_poly.pdbx_strand_id
1 'polypeptide(L)'
;MKSGWRVRARGTRGFTLIEVLVALSLAGIVLASLVPLLVASVHGVGQARRLTTASGLAQAKLEDIRNTAGVVAGGSDSVDATGRGETYTRTWTVGAGPTATCKTLTVAVAWNEHGSHSVSLHSILEQ
;
A
#
# COMPACT_ATOMS: atom_id res chain seq x y z
N MET A 1 49.09 60.94 -7.99
CA MET A 1 48.94 59.72 -7.25
C MET A 1 47.97 58.84 -8.01
N LYS A 2 48.44 57.77 -8.71
CA LYS A 2 47.59 56.82 -9.42
C LYS A 2 47.62 55.54 -8.61
N SER A 3 46.54 55.28 -7.86
CA SER A 3 46.34 54.02 -7.14
C SER A 3 45.83 52.93 -8.11
N GLY A 4 46.77 52.07 -8.54
CA GLY A 4 46.41 50.87 -9.37
C GLY A 4 45.74 49.83 -8.55
N TRP A 5 44.46 49.62 -8.77
CA TRP A 5 43.69 48.47 -8.26
C TRP A 5 44.14 47.21 -9.03
N ARG A 6 44.94 46.38 -8.39
CA ARG A 6 45.24 45.04 -8.93
C ARG A 6 44.06 44.14 -8.63
N VAL A 7 43.24 43.85 -9.65
CA VAL A 7 42.27 42.80 -9.61
C VAL A 7 43.04 41.46 -9.60
N ARG A 8 43.03 40.81 -8.43
CA ARG A 8 43.55 39.42 -8.33
C ARG A 8 42.64 38.51 -9.15
N ALA A 9 43.09 38.09 -10.31
CA ALA A 9 42.46 36.99 -11.04
C ALA A 9 42.49 35.75 -10.14
N ARG A 10 41.33 35.33 -9.63
CA ARG A 10 41.15 34.03 -9.01
C ARG A 10 41.41 32.97 -10.10
N GLY A 11 42.51 32.26 -9.97
CA GLY A 11 42.81 31.14 -10.86
C GLY A 11 41.66 30.16 -10.83
N THR A 12 41.02 29.99 -11.97
CA THR A 12 40.05 28.92 -12.20
C THR A 12 40.83 27.61 -12.16
N ARG A 13 40.76 26.89 -11.05
CA ARG A 13 41.27 25.52 -10.95
C ARG A 13 40.37 24.68 -11.82
N GLY A 14 40.90 24.17 -12.94
CA GLY A 14 40.23 23.17 -13.77
C GLY A 14 40.14 21.86 -13.02
N PHE A 15 39.07 21.09 -13.27
CA PHE A 15 38.90 19.74 -12.73
C PHE A 15 39.99 18.83 -13.27
N THR A 16 40.53 17.96 -12.43
CA THR A 16 41.46 16.92 -12.84
C THR A 16 40.66 15.77 -13.46
N LEU A 17 41.28 15.05 -14.40
CA LEU A 17 40.66 13.89 -15.06
C LEU A 17 40.23 12.82 -14.06
N ILE A 18 41.02 12.62 -13.00
CA ILE A 18 40.70 11.66 -11.93
C ILE A 18 39.45 12.10 -11.14
N GLU A 19 39.27 13.38 -10.91
CA GLU A 19 38.11 13.93 -10.19
C GLU A 19 36.82 13.70 -10.98
N VAL A 20 36.85 13.88 -12.30
CA VAL A 20 35.72 13.58 -13.19
C VAL A 20 35.42 12.07 -13.19
N LEU A 21 36.45 11.20 -13.24
CA LEU A 21 36.28 9.75 -13.17
C LEU A 21 35.63 9.30 -11.86
N VAL A 22 36.08 9.83 -10.73
CA VAL A 22 35.51 9.54 -9.41
C VAL A 22 34.07 10.03 -9.33
N ALA A 23 33.80 11.26 -9.78
CA ALA A 23 32.45 11.82 -9.79
C ALA A 23 31.47 10.97 -10.64
N LEU A 24 31.89 10.54 -11.84
CA LEU A 24 31.08 9.67 -12.69
C LEU A 24 30.84 8.29 -12.07
N SER A 25 31.85 7.72 -11.41
CA SER A 25 31.72 6.43 -10.72
C SER A 25 30.72 6.54 -9.57
N LEU A 26 30.79 7.57 -8.74
CA LEU A 26 29.84 7.81 -7.66
C LEU A 26 28.41 8.06 -8.19
N ALA A 27 28.29 8.87 -9.24
CA ALA A 27 27.02 9.11 -9.90
C ALA A 27 26.41 7.82 -10.44
N GLY A 28 27.21 6.95 -11.05
CA GLY A 28 26.77 5.63 -11.54
C GLY A 28 26.22 4.74 -10.43
N ILE A 29 26.89 4.68 -9.28
CA ILE A 29 26.43 3.90 -8.11
C ILE A 29 25.09 4.44 -7.58
N VAL A 30 24.96 5.75 -7.47
CA VAL A 30 23.71 6.40 -7.01
C VAL A 30 22.57 6.10 -7.96
N LEU A 31 22.76 6.25 -9.27
CA LEU A 31 21.73 5.96 -10.27
C LEU A 31 21.33 4.49 -10.27
N ALA A 32 22.29 3.56 -10.14
CA ALA A 32 22.00 2.13 -10.06
C ALA A 32 21.14 1.76 -8.84
N SER A 33 21.27 2.47 -7.74
CA SER A 33 20.47 2.23 -6.52
C SER A 33 19.02 2.74 -6.59
N LEU A 34 18.72 3.67 -7.51
CA LEU A 34 17.36 4.24 -7.65
C LEU A 34 16.39 3.28 -8.33
N VAL A 35 16.86 2.43 -9.25
CA VAL A 35 15.99 1.51 -10.01
C VAL A 35 15.23 0.54 -9.11
N PRO A 36 15.85 -0.21 -8.20
CA PRO A 36 15.13 -1.12 -7.31
C PRO A 36 14.16 -0.40 -6.38
N LEU A 37 14.48 0.83 -5.95
CA LEU A 37 13.58 1.65 -5.14
C LEU A 37 12.31 2.02 -5.91
N LEU A 38 12.44 2.40 -7.19
CA LEU A 38 11.30 2.71 -8.04
C LEU A 38 10.40 1.49 -8.23
N VAL A 39 10.98 0.33 -8.50
CA VAL A 39 10.23 -0.94 -8.65
C VAL A 39 9.49 -1.29 -7.36
N ALA A 40 10.13 -1.20 -6.20
CA ALA A 40 9.51 -1.45 -4.91
C ALA A 40 8.35 -0.47 -4.63
N SER A 41 8.49 0.80 -5.00
CA SER A 41 7.45 1.81 -4.86
C SER A 41 6.20 1.47 -5.70
N VAL A 42 6.37 1.07 -6.95
CA VAL A 42 5.25 0.69 -7.83
C VAL A 42 4.50 -0.54 -7.28
N HIS A 43 5.23 -1.56 -6.83
CA HIS A 43 4.62 -2.74 -6.20
C HIS A 43 3.87 -2.39 -4.91
N GLY A 44 4.43 -1.53 -4.08
CA GLY A 44 3.78 -1.06 -2.85
C GLY A 44 2.45 -0.34 -3.10
N VAL A 45 2.38 0.51 -4.13
CA VAL A 45 1.13 1.19 -4.51
C VAL A 45 0.07 0.21 -4.99
N GLY A 46 0.45 -0.81 -5.77
CA GLY A 46 -0.47 -1.87 -6.22
C GLY A 46 -1.10 -2.62 -5.05
N GLN A 47 -0.27 -3.05 -4.10
CA GLN A 47 -0.71 -3.77 -2.90
C GLN A 47 -1.59 -2.90 -1.99
N ALA A 48 -1.22 -1.63 -1.77
CA ALA A 48 -2.02 -0.69 -0.98
C ALA A 48 -3.42 -0.46 -1.58
N ARG A 49 -3.53 -0.35 -2.90
CA ARG A 49 -4.81 -0.21 -3.59
C ARG A 49 -5.71 -1.42 -3.36
N ARG A 50 -5.19 -2.64 -3.49
CA ARG A 50 -5.95 -3.87 -3.26
C ARG A 50 -6.40 -4.01 -1.81
N LEU A 51 -5.53 -3.68 -0.87
CA LEU A 51 -5.88 -3.66 0.55
C LEU A 51 -7.02 -2.69 0.83
N THR A 52 -7.00 -1.50 0.23
CA THR A 52 -8.08 -0.51 0.36
C THR A 52 -9.39 -1.04 -0.25
N THR A 53 -9.34 -1.67 -1.43
CA THR A 53 -10.50 -2.29 -2.05
C THR A 53 -11.07 -3.41 -1.18
N ALA A 54 -10.23 -4.32 -0.69
CA ALA A 54 -10.64 -5.41 0.19
C ALA A 54 -11.28 -4.91 1.49
N SER A 55 -10.70 -3.88 2.10
CA SER A 55 -11.26 -3.24 3.30
C SER A 55 -12.62 -2.60 3.02
N GLY A 56 -12.78 -1.92 1.89
CA GLY A 56 -14.07 -1.36 1.46
C GLY A 56 -15.14 -2.44 1.23
N LEU A 57 -14.78 -3.56 0.59
CA LEU A 57 -15.68 -4.69 0.40
C LEU A 57 -16.10 -5.35 1.72
N ALA A 58 -15.16 -5.46 2.67
CA ALA A 58 -15.46 -5.99 4.00
C ALA A 58 -16.41 -5.06 4.77
N GLN A 59 -16.19 -3.74 4.72
CA GLN A 59 -17.06 -2.74 5.34
C GLN A 59 -18.47 -2.74 4.73
N ALA A 60 -18.56 -2.76 3.40
CA ALA A 60 -19.84 -2.81 2.70
C ALA A 60 -20.65 -4.06 3.08
N LYS A 61 -19.98 -5.22 3.17
CA LYS A 61 -20.66 -6.46 3.60
C LYS A 61 -21.08 -6.43 5.06
N LEU A 62 -20.26 -5.86 5.91
CA LEU A 62 -20.57 -5.69 7.33
C LEU A 62 -21.79 -4.79 7.53
N GLU A 63 -21.89 -3.70 6.78
CA GLU A 63 -23.02 -2.78 6.82
C GLU A 63 -24.29 -3.42 6.25
N ASP A 64 -24.18 -4.15 5.14
CA ASP A 64 -25.28 -4.92 4.55
C ASP A 64 -25.88 -5.91 5.57
N ILE A 65 -25.02 -6.64 6.29
CA ILE A 65 -25.43 -7.57 7.33
C ILE A 65 -26.08 -6.85 8.51
N ARG A 66 -25.55 -5.73 8.94
CA ARG A 66 -26.10 -4.92 10.04
C ARG A 66 -27.48 -4.36 9.72
N ASN A 67 -27.70 -3.99 8.45
CA ASN A 67 -28.98 -3.43 7.99
C ASN A 67 -30.01 -4.53 7.66
N THR A 68 -29.60 -5.79 7.62
CA THR A 68 -30.51 -6.92 7.41
C THR A 68 -31.16 -7.29 8.73
N ALA A 69 -32.47 -7.05 8.85
CA ALA A 69 -33.25 -7.47 10.02
C ALA A 69 -33.41 -8.99 10.04
N GLY A 70 -32.88 -9.65 11.06
CA GLY A 70 -33.07 -11.09 11.27
C GLY A 70 -31.80 -11.84 11.69
N VAL A 71 -31.93 -13.16 11.80
CA VAL A 71 -30.80 -14.04 12.15
C VAL A 71 -29.84 -14.13 10.96
N VAL A 72 -28.68 -13.56 11.11
CA VAL A 72 -27.63 -13.65 10.08
C VAL A 72 -26.91 -14.99 10.20
N ALA A 73 -26.97 -15.79 9.15
CA ALA A 73 -26.15 -17.00 9.02
C ALA A 73 -24.79 -16.65 8.42
N GLY A 74 -23.77 -17.43 8.76
CA GLY A 74 -22.45 -17.33 8.08
C GLY A 74 -22.58 -17.72 6.60
N GLY A 75 -21.65 -17.22 5.79
CA GLY A 75 -21.63 -17.50 4.35
C GLY A 75 -20.39 -16.99 3.65
N SER A 76 -20.36 -17.18 2.34
CA SER A 76 -19.29 -16.64 1.48
C SER A 76 -19.84 -16.28 0.10
N ASP A 77 -19.21 -15.27 -0.51
CA ASP A 77 -19.46 -14.89 -1.90
C ASP A 77 -18.15 -14.42 -2.56
N SER A 78 -18.19 -14.27 -3.88
CA SER A 78 -17.08 -13.78 -4.65
C SER A 78 -17.50 -12.56 -5.47
N VAL A 79 -16.68 -11.52 -5.47
CA VAL A 79 -16.94 -10.24 -6.13
C VAL A 79 -15.76 -9.85 -7.00
N ASP A 80 -16.02 -9.47 -8.25
CA ASP A 80 -15.05 -8.74 -9.07
C ASP A 80 -15.23 -7.23 -8.83
N ALA A 81 -14.43 -6.67 -7.93
CA ALA A 81 -14.54 -5.26 -7.54
C ALA A 81 -13.98 -4.29 -8.58
N THR A 82 -13.20 -4.78 -9.54
CA THR A 82 -12.49 -3.93 -10.51
C THR A 82 -13.01 -4.05 -11.93
N GLY A 83 -13.85 -5.06 -12.22
CA GLY A 83 -14.30 -5.39 -13.58
C GLY A 83 -13.16 -5.86 -14.50
N ARG A 84 -12.01 -6.23 -13.92
CA ARG A 84 -10.81 -6.68 -14.62
C ARG A 84 -10.45 -8.15 -14.37
N GLY A 85 -11.38 -8.90 -13.75
CA GLY A 85 -11.18 -10.29 -13.41
C GLY A 85 -10.42 -10.50 -12.08
N GLU A 86 -10.22 -9.46 -11.29
CA GLU A 86 -9.68 -9.60 -9.94
C GLU A 86 -10.79 -10.05 -8.99
N THR A 87 -10.75 -11.30 -8.59
CA THR A 87 -11.77 -11.90 -7.72
C THR A 87 -11.38 -11.75 -6.26
N TYR A 88 -12.29 -11.17 -5.48
CA TYR A 88 -12.22 -11.09 -4.02
C TYR A 88 -13.25 -12.04 -3.43
N THR A 89 -12.82 -12.97 -2.58
CA THR A 89 -13.69 -13.87 -1.85
C THR A 89 -13.99 -13.29 -0.48
N ARG A 90 -15.26 -12.99 -0.20
CA ARG A 90 -15.71 -12.53 1.12
C ARG A 90 -16.31 -13.72 1.88
N THR A 91 -15.90 -13.89 3.12
CA THR A 91 -16.44 -14.90 4.02
C THR A 91 -16.87 -14.21 5.31
N TRP A 92 -18.08 -14.48 5.77
CA TRP A 92 -18.57 -13.94 7.03
C TRP A 92 -19.03 -15.04 7.96
N THR A 93 -18.71 -14.86 9.22
CA THR A 93 -19.07 -15.81 10.29
C THR A 93 -19.68 -15.05 11.45
N VAL A 94 -20.68 -15.68 12.07
CA VAL A 94 -21.33 -15.13 13.27
C VAL A 94 -21.02 -16.06 14.43
N GLY A 95 -20.35 -15.51 15.43
CA GLY A 95 -19.97 -16.22 16.65
C GLY A 95 -20.64 -15.66 17.89
N ALA A 96 -20.43 -16.31 19.03
CA ALA A 96 -20.87 -15.80 20.33
C ALA A 96 -20.17 -14.45 20.62
N GLY A 97 -20.91 -13.49 21.14
CA GLY A 97 -20.39 -12.21 21.58
C GLY A 97 -19.97 -12.24 23.05
N PRO A 98 -19.52 -11.08 23.57
CA PRO A 98 -19.08 -10.94 24.96
C PRO A 98 -20.23 -11.11 25.99
N THR A 99 -21.48 -10.94 25.55
CA THR A 99 -22.68 -11.14 26.36
C THR A 99 -23.69 -12.03 25.65
N ALA A 100 -24.66 -12.55 26.37
CA ALA A 100 -25.70 -13.45 25.80
C ALA A 100 -26.57 -12.75 24.74
N THR A 101 -26.68 -11.42 24.80
CA THR A 101 -27.44 -10.57 23.87
C THR A 101 -26.61 -10.04 22.70
N CYS A 102 -25.30 -10.31 22.67
CA CYS A 102 -24.40 -9.85 21.62
C CYS A 102 -23.89 -11.01 20.80
N LYS A 103 -23.68 -10.76 19.51
CA LYS A 103 -22.97 -11.67 18.61
C LYS A 103 -21.78 -10.96 17.97
N THR A 104 -20.72 -11.72 17.75
CA THR A 104 -19.55 -11.22 17.02
C THR A 104 -19.69 -11.58 15.56
N LEU A 105 -19.69 -10.59 14.70
CA LEU A 105 -19.63 -10.74 13.26
C LEU A 105 -18.20 -10.55 12.79
N THR A 106 -17.67 -11.52 12.08
CA THR A 106 -16.35 -11.43 11.43
C THR A 106 -16.55 -11.50 9.93
N VAL A 107 -16.05 -10.51 9.20
CA VAL A 107 -16.02 -10.49 7.74
C VAL A 107 -14.56 -10.53 7.30
N ALA A 108 -14.19 -11.59 6.58
CA ALA A 108 -12.86 -11.73 5.97
C ALA A 108 -12.97 -11.62 4.46
N VAL A 109 -12.06 -10.87 3.85
CA VAL A 109 -11.93 -10.74 2.40
C VAL A 109 -10.56 -11.25 1.99
N ALA A 110 -10.53 -12.24 1.13
CA ALA A 110 -9.31 -12.84 0.61
C ALA A 110 -9.17 -12.57 -0.89
N TRP A 111 -7.95 -12.35 -1.35
CA TRP A 111 -7.58 -12.25 -2.76
C TRP A 111 -6.25 -12.95 -3.02
N ASN A 112 -5.99 -13.27 -4.26
CA ASN A 112 -4.75 -13.93 -4.68
C ASN A 112 -3.96 -13.04 -5.63
N GLU A 113 -2.74 -12.68 -5.22
CA GLU A 113 -1.76 -12.00 -6.06
C GLU A 113 -0.38 -12.40 -5.61
N HIS A 114 0.34 -13.17 -6.41
CA HIS A 114 1.66 -13.72 -6.05
C HIS A 114 1.68 -14.41 -4.66
N GLY A 115 0.49 -14.79 -4.14
CA GLY A 115 0.25 -15.36 -2.83
C GLY A 115 -1.14 -15.03 -2.30
N SER A 116 -1.58 -15.74 -1.26
CA SER A 116 -2.86 -15.50 -0.62
C SER A 116 -2.74 -14.35 0.37
N HIS A 117 -3.59 -13.34 0.21
CA HIS A 117 -3.73 -12.19 1.10
C HIS A 117 -5.14 -12.14 1.65
N SER A 118 -5.30 -11.64 2.87
CA SER A 118 -6.62 -11.46 3.48
C SER A 118 -6.65 -10.28 4.44
N VAL A 119 -7.85 -9.71 4.58
CA VAL A 119 -8.19 -8.69 5.57
C VAL A 119 -9.42 -9.16 6.31
N SER A 120 -9.46 -9.02 7.63
CA SER A 120 -10.62 -9.35 8.45
C SER A 120 -11.06 -8.14 9.27
N LEU A 121 -12.38 -7.91 9.30
CA LEU A 121 -13.04 -6.93 10.15
C LEU A 121 -13.94 -7.64 11.14
N HIS A 122 -14.00 -7.13 12.36
CA HIS A 122 -14.85 -7.65 13.42
C HIS A 122 -15.82 -6.57 13.87
N SER A 123 -17.04 -6.95 14.12
CA SER A 123 -18.06 -6.06 14.69
C SER A 123 -18.91 -6.83 15.71
N ILE A 124 -19.46 -6.12 16.67
CA ILE A 124 -20.41 -6.65 17.63
C ILE A 124 -21.81 -6.22 17.18
N LEU A 125 -22.71 -7.19 17.11
CA LEU A 125 -24.13 -6.99 16.85
C LEU A 125 -24.89 -7.24 18.14
N GLU A 126 -25.75 -6.29 18.52
CA GLU A 126 -26.72 -6.45 19.59
C GLU A 126 -28.02 -7.02 18.99
N GLN A 127 -28.54 -8.09 19.57
CA GLN A 127 -29.77 -8.78 19.13
C GLN A 127 -30.79 -8.83 20.25
#